data_fe34180423602d762b16ca7da5aa82a1
#
_entry.id   fe34180423602d762b16ca7da5aa82a1
#
_cell.length_a   1.000
_cell.length_b   1.000
_cell.length_c   1.000
_cell.angle_alpha   90.00
_cell.angle_beta   90.00
_cell.angle_gamma   90.00
#
_symmetry.space_group_name_H-M   'P 1'
#
loop_
_entity.id
_entity.type
_entity.pdbx_description
1 polymer ?
#
loop_
_entity_poly.entity_id
_entity_poly.type
_entity_poly.pdbx_seq_one_letter_code
_entity_poly.pdbx_strand_id
1 'polypeptide(L)'
;MLSIFTTFTDPKKRMDPWEEALECYKDFADEVIVTGKDWKPEFTWKDIGKNFQDGFNLSNGDWVIRMDIDYFFHEKSKERLLNALKNSTDYPAIAIPQYQFFTVGRYQLKTRLCIILNKKKFPNIKLNGGGDYCLATLNGSLITPNSVPN
;
A
#
# COMPACT_ATOMS: atom_id res chain seq x y z
N MET A 1 3.24 12.14 10.38
CA MET A 1 3.61 10.72 10.63
C MET A 1 3.17 9.87 9.44
N LEU A 2 4.02 8.95 9.00
CA LEU A 2 3.76 8.03 7.89
C LEU A 2 3.69 6.59 8.42
N SER A 3 2.58 5.90 8.14
CA SER A 3 2.43 4.47 8.41
C SER A 3 2.49 3.67 7.10
N ILE A 4 3.08 2.49 7.16
CA ILE A 4 2.96 1.47 6.11
C ILE A 4 2.26 0.26 6.72
N PHE A 5 1.25 -0.27 6.04
CA PHE A 5 0.72 -1.57 6.39
C PHE A 5 0.85 -2.57 5.25
N THR A 6 1.02 -3.80 5.61
CA THR A 6 1.05 -4.94 4.71
C THR A 6 0.24 -6.10 5.27
N THR A 7 -0.14 -7.01 4.40
CA THR A 7 -0.84 -8.23 4.79
C THR A 7 -0.22 -9.41 4.06
N PHE A 8 -0.01 -10.49 4.76
CA PHE A 8 0.49 -11.72 4.17
C PHE A 8 0.01 -12.94 4.95
N THR A 9 0.03 -14.09 4.29
CA THR A 9 -0.27 -15.38 4.88
C THR A 9 0.83 -16.37 4.52
N ASP A 10 1.36 -17.08 5.51
CA ASP A 10 2.40 -18.10 5.38
C ASP A 10 3.54 -17.74 4.38
N PRO A 11 4.25 -16.61 4.60
CA PRO A 11 5.22 -16.10 3.62
C PRO A 11 6.39 -17.05 3.40
N LYS A 12 6.72 -17.88 4.40
CA LYS A 12 7.78 -18.91 4.29
C LYS A 12 7.41 -19.97 3.26
N LYS A 13 6.18 -20.48 3.30
CA LYS A 13 5.68 -21.48 2.34
C LYS A 13 5.59 -20.90 0.92
N ARG A 14 5.24 -19.64 0.81
CA ARG A 14 5.14 -18.91 -0.46
C ARG A 14 6.50 -18.46 -0.99
N MET A 15 7.55 -18.51 -0.17
CA MET A 15 8.89 -17.98 -0.47
C MET A 15 8.86 -16.46 -0.78
N ASP A 16 7.94 -15.73 -0.16
CA ASP A 16 7.88 -14.27 -0.30
C ASP A 16 9.08 -13.62 0.42
N PRO A 17 9.65 -12.53 -0.09
CA PRO A 17 10.78 -11.81 0.53
C PRO A 17 10.31 -10.90 1.67
N TRP A 18 9.57 -11.47 2.64
CA TRP A 18 8.84 -10.71 3.64
C TRP A 18 9.75 -10.01 4.68
N GLU A 19 10.89 -10.61 5.02
CA GLU A 19 11.85 -10.03 5.97
C GLU A 19 12.49 -8.78 5.36
N GLU A 20 12.98 -8.89 4.13
CA GLU A 20 13.56 -7.79 3.38
C GLU A 20 12.54 -6.67 3.09
N ALA A 21 11.29 -7.05 2.80
CA ALA A 21 10.22 -6.07 2.59
C ALA A 21 9.93 -5.28 3.88
N LEU A 22 9.82 -5.96 5.02
CA LEU A 22 9.58 -5.27 6.30
C LEU A 22 10.75 -4.36 6.70
N GLU A 23 12.00 -4.75 6.44
CA GLU A 23 13.16 -3.86 6.66
C GLU A 23 13.08 -2.64 5.75
N CYS A 24 12.79 -2.83 4.45
CA CYS A 24 12.58 -1.72 3.52
C CYS A 24 11.48 -0.75 4.01
N TYR A 25 10.38 -1.27 4.56
CA TYR A 25 9.27 -0.41 5.05
C TYR A 25 9.66 0.38 6.29
N LYS A 26 10.43 -0.20 7.21
CA LYS A 26 10.95 0.50 8.40
C LYS A 26 11.87 1.67 8.03
N ASP A 27 12.60 1.55 6.93
CA ASP A 27 13.45 2.65 6.45
C ASP A 27 12.63 3.85 5.93
N PHE A 28 11.40 3.61 5.48
CA PHE A 28 10.55 4.63 4.86
C PHE A 28 9.51 5.23 5.81
N ALA A 29 8.99 4.45 6.75
CA ALA A 29 7.86 4.83 7.59
C ALA A 29 8.22 4.95 9.08
N ASP A 30 7.42 5.74 9.78
CA ASP A 30 7.49 5.86 11.25
C ASP A 30 6.84 4.66 11.95
N GLU A 31 5.94 3.95 11.24
CA GLU A 31 5.19 2.82 11.75
C GLU A 31 4.97 1.77 10.65
N VAL A 32 5.18 0.49 10.98
CA VAL A 32 4.91 -0.65 10.09
C VAL A 32 3.94 -1.61 10.78
N ILE A 33 2.82 -1.89 10.12
CA ILE A 33 1.75 -2.75 10.62
C ILE A 33 1.60 -3.97 9.72
N VAL A 34 1.48 -5.14 10.34
CA VAL A 34 1.21 -6.41 9.64
C VAL A 34 -0.15 -6.93 10.08
N THR A 35 -1.01 -7.19 9.11
CA THR A 35 -2.33 -7.81 9.30
C THR A 35 -2.42 -9.15 8.57
N GLY A 36 -3.49 -9.90 8.80
CA GLY A 36 -3.79 -11.12 8.04
C GLY A 36 -3.01 -12.37 8.45
N LYS A 37 -2.37 -12.39 9.61
CA LYS A 37 -1.54 -13.53 10.07
C LYS A 37 -2.28 -14.87 10.11
N ASP A 38 -3.57 -14.86 10.31
CA ASP A 38 -4.41 -16.04 10.52
C ASP A 38 -5.36 -16.29 9.32
N TRP A 39 -4.90 -16.02 8.11
CA TRP A 39 -5.69 -16.28 6.92
C TRP A 39 -5.97 -17.78 6.78
N LYS A 40 -7.24 -18.10 6.53
CA LYS A 40 -7.63 -19.46 6.18
C LYS A 40 -7.09 -19.79 4.79
N PRO A 41 -6.80 -21.08 4.51
CA PRO A 41 -6.37 -21.49 3.17
C PRO A 41 -7.32 -21.07 2.04
N GLU A 42 -8.61 -20.99 2.35
CA GLU A 42 -9.68 -20.59 1.44
C GLU A 42 -10.14 -19.16 1.73
N PHE A 43 -9.31 -18.19 1.40
CA PHE A 43 -9.68 -16.78 1.54
C PHE A 43 -10.38 -16.25 0.27
N THR A 44 -11.28 -15.30 0.47
CA THR A 44 -11.98 -14.59 -0.62
C THR A 44 -11.41 -13.19 -0.81
N TRP A 45 -11.72 -12.55 -1.93
CA TRP A 45 -11.43 -11.13 -2.14
C TRP A 45 -12.00 -10.23 -1.05
N LYS A 46 -13.14 -10.61 -0.46
CA LYS A 46 -13.75 -9.90 0.66
C LYS A 46 -12.87 -9.98 1.92
N ASP A 47 -12.25 -11.12 2.18
CA ASP A 47 -11.35 -11.30 3.33
C ASP A 47 -10.09 -10.46 3.14
N ILE A 48 -9.55 -10.38 1.93
CA ILE A 48 -8.43 -9.51 1.58
C ILE A 48 -8.80 -8.05 1.84
N GLY A 49 -9.94 -7.59 1.32
CA GLY A 49 -10.44 -6.23 1.54
C GLY A 49 -10.61 -5.89 3.01
N LYS A 50 -11.12 -6.85 3.82
CA LYS A 50 -11.22 -6.68 5.27
C LYS A 50 -9.86 -6.50 5.92
N ASN A 51 -8.86 -7.33 5.59
CA ASN A 51 -7.52 -7.22 6.14
C ASN A 51 -6.84 -5.90 5.75
N PHE A 52 -7.03 -5.41 4.53
CA PHE A 52 -6.54 -4.09 4.13
C PHE A 52 -7.23 -2.97 4.90
N GLN A 53 -8.55 -3.06 5.09
CA GLN A 53 -9.28 -2.08 5.89
C GLN A 53 -8.82 -2.09 7.35
N ASP A 54 -8.58 -3.27 7.92
CA ASP A 54 -8.05 -3.42 9.28
C ASP A 54 -6.65 -2.77 9.39
N GLY A 55 -5.76 -3.01 8.42
CA GLY A 55 -4.45 -2.36 8.35
C GLY A 55 -4.54 -0.83 8.27
N PHE A 56 -5.43 -0.31 7.43
CA PHE A 56 -5.69 1.12 7.34
C PHE A 56 -6.22 1.69 8.67
N ASN A 57 -7.17 1.00 9.30
CA ASN A 57 -7.78 1.44 10.55
C ASN A 57 -6.76 1.45 11.71
N LEU A 58 -5.91 0.44 11.81
CA LEU A 58 -4.88 0.30 12.84
C LEU A 58 -3.73 1.31 12.68
N SER A 59 -3.48 1.80 11.47
CA SER A 59 -2.44 2.78 11.20
C SER A 59 -2.69 4.11 11.91
N ASN A 60 -1.67 4.70 12.55
CA ASN A 60 -1.77 5.97 13.27
C ASN A 60 -1.25 7.17 12.46
N GLY A 61 -0.65 6.93 11.29
CA GLY A 61 -0.08 7.96 10.43
C GLY A 61 -1.11 8.92 9.83
N ASP A 62 -0.68 10.16 9.57
CA ASP A 62 -1.43 11.12 8.76
C ASP A 62 -1.62 10.60 7.33
N TRP A 63 -0.57 9.97 6.83
CA TRP A 63 -0.54 9.23 5.57
C TRP A 63 -0.33 7.74 5.83
N VAL A 64 -1.00 6.93 5.06
CA VAL A 64 -0.95 5.46 5.19
C VAL A 64 -0.68 4.85 3.82
N ILE A 65 0.33 4.00 3.72
CA ILE A 65 0.68 3.30 2.49
C ILE A 65 0.29 1.82 2.63
N ARG A 66 -0.45 1.30 1.66
CA ARG A 66 -0.70 -0.12 1.49
C ARG A 66 0.42 -0.73 0.65
N MET A 67 1.13 -1.69 1.19
CA MET A 67 2.18 -2.41 0.48
C MET A 67 1.86 -3.90 0.41
N ASP A 68 2.02 -4.51 -0.75
CA ASP A 68 2.08 -5.96 -0.86
C ASP A 68 3.50 -6.41 -0.48
N ILE A 69 3.62 -7.61 0.09
CA ILE A 69 4.88 -8.07 0.71
C ILE A 69 6.03 -8.30 -0.28
N ASP A 70 5.76 -8.25 -1.55
CA ASP A 70 6.73 -8.32 -2.65
C ASP A 70 6.99 -6.94 -3.29
N TYR A 71 6.48 -5.86 -2.71
CA TYR A 71 6.73 -4.49 -3.17
C TYR A 71 7.86 -3.86 -2.37
N PHE A 72 8.76 -3.15 -3.07
CA PHE A 72 9.89 -2.46 -2.48
C PHE A 72 9.95 -1.01 -2.95
N PHE A 73 10.31 -0.12 -2.04
CA PHE A 73 10.71 1.24 -2.43
C PHE A 73 12.16 1.24 -2.87
N HIS A 74 12.47 2.02 -3.90
CA HIS A 74 13.85 2.33 -4.21
C HIS A 74 14.40 3.30 -3.15
N GLU A 75 15.53 3.01 -2.56
CA GLU A 75 16.16 3.75 -1.45
C GLU A 75 16.24 5.27 -1.69
N LYS A 76 16.56 5.69 -2.94
CA LYS A 76 16.63 7.10 -3.35
C LYS A 76 15.29 7.80 -3.46
N SER A 77 14.17 7.09 -3.28
CA SER A 77 12.82 7.65 -3.43
C SER A 77 12.27 8.27 -2.15
N LYS A 78 12.93 8.10 -1.00
CA LYS A 78 12.41 8.55 0.30
C LYS A 78 12.13 10.06 0.34
N GLU A 79 13.09 10.86 -0.07
CA GLU A 79 12.93 12.33 -0.07
C GLU A 79 11.82 12.77 -1.01
N ARG A 80 11.77 12.18 -2.22
CA ARG A 80 10.70 12.45 -3.18
C ARG A 80 9.33 12.10 -2.64
N LEU A 81 9.20 10.94 -1.96
CA LEU A 81 7.97 10.52 -1.30
C LEU A 81 7.55 11.56 -0.24
N LEU A 82 8.44 11.91 0.68
CA LEU A 82 8.14 12.88 1.75
C LEU A 82 7.71 14.25 1.19
N ASN A 83 8.32 14.71 0.11
CA ASN A 83 7.95 15.95 -0.57
C ASN A 83 6.56 15.82 -1.22
N ALA A 84 6.26 14.69 -1.86
CA ALA A 84 4.93 14.44 -2.43
C ALA A 84 3.84 14.47 -1.35
N LEU A 85 4.07 13.83 -0.19
CA LEU A 85 3.12 13.84 0.93
C LEU A 85 2.82 15.27 1.41
N LYS A 86 3.85 16.12 1.53
CA LYS A 86 3.69 17.52 1.95
C LYS A 86 2.88 18.35 0.96
N ASN A 87 3.07 18.13 -0.34
CA ASN A 87 2.47 18.93 -1.41
C ASN A 87 1.07 18.43 -1.83
N SER A 88 0.63 17.26 -1.33
CA SER A 88 -0.62 16.62 -1.77
C SER A 88 -1.68 16.54 -0.67
N THR A 89 -1.59 17.39 0.36
CA THR A 89 -2.48 17.34 1.53
C THR A 89 -3.96 17.52 1.22
N ASP A 90 -4.31 18.08 0.07
CA ASP A 90 -5.70 18.31 -0.35
C ASP A 90 -6.32 17.11 -1.08
N TYR A 91 -5.53 16.11 -1.39
CA TYR A 91 -5.96 14.93 -2.13
C TYR A 91 -6.15 13.71 -1.22
N PRO A 92 -7.10 12.81 -1.55
CA PRO A 92 -7.35 11.60 -0.76
C PRO A 92 -6.26 10.54 -0.92
N ALA A 93 -5.49 10.60 -2.00
CA ALA A 93 -4.40 9.66 -2.27
C ALA A 93 -3.33 10.28 -3.16
N ILE A 94 -2.20 9.57 -3.29
CA ILE A 94 -1.16 9.81 -4.30
C ILE A 94 -1.01 8.52 -5.10
N ALA A 95 -0.93 8.65 -6.42
CA ALA A 95 -0.70 7.53 -7.33
C ALA A 95 0.78 7.40 -7.65
N ILE A 96 1.34 6.22 -7.43
CA ILE A 96 2.74 5.94 -7.74
C ILE A 96 2.88 4.90 -8.86
N PRO A 97 3.90 5.04 -9.72
CA PRO A 97 4.19 4.03 -10.72
C PRO A 97 4.72 2.76 -10.05
N GLN A 98 4.36 1.61 -10.61
CA GLN A 98 4.88 0.32 -10.21
C GLN A 98 5.74 -0.24 -11.35
N TYR A 99 6.95 -0.67 -11.00
CA TYR A 99 7.84 -1.41 -11.90
C TYR A 99 7.74 -2.90 -11.55
N GLN A 100 7.31 -3.70 -12.51
CA GLN A 100 7.29 -5.15 -12.35
C GLN A 100 8.54 -5.74 -12.99
N PHE A 101 9.37 -6.39 -12.18
CA PHE A 101 10.58 -7.07 -12.64
C PHE A 101 10.27 -8.54 -12.95
N PHE A 102 10.76 -9.02 -14.08
CA PHE A 102 10.67 -10.43 -14.50
C PHE A 102 12.00 -11.15 -14.32
N THR A 103 13.09 -10.44 -14.58
CA THR A 103 14.47 -10.88 -14.37
C THR A 103 15.34 -9.64 -14.16
N VAL A 104 16.61 -9.84 -13.81
CA VAL A 104 17.59 -8.75 -13.76
C VAL A 104 17.66 -8.04 -15.12
N GLY A 105 17.40 -6.74 -15.12
CA GLY A 105 17.42 -5.91 -16.33
C GLY A 105 16.18 -5.99 -17.23
N ARG A 106 15.17 -6.81 -16.87
CA ARG A 106 13.88 -6.85 -17.61
C ARG A 106 12.74 -6.47 -16.70
N TYR A 107 12.13 -5.35 -16.98
CA TYR A 107 10.96 -4.84 -16.25
C TYR A 107 9.96 -4.19 -17.20
N GLN A 108 8.74 -4.05 -16.73
CA GLN A 108 7.72 -3.20 -17.36
C GLN A 108 7.17 -2.21 -16.36
N LEU A 109 6.78 -1.04 -16.86
CA LEU A 109 6.02 -0.08 -16.08
C LEU A 109 4.55 -0.54 -16.07
N LYS A 110 4.03 -0.81 -14.88
CA LYS A 110 2.61 -1.06 -14.68
C LYS A 110 1.84 0.25 -14.51
N THR A 111 0.52 0.13 -14.52
CA THR A 111 -0.40 1.20 -14.16
C THR A 111 -0.04 1.78 -12.79
N ARG A 112 -0.19 3.09 -12.63
CA ARG A 112 -0.05 3.76 -11.36
C ARG A 112 -1.12 3.29 -10.37
N LEU A 113 -0.74 3.13 -9.11
CA LEU A 113 -1.62 2.66 -8.05
C LEU A 113 -1.81 3.75 -6.99
N CYS A 114 -3.05 3.97 -6.57
CA CYS A 114 -3.43 4.88 -5.48
C CYS A 114 -3.27 4.17 -4.13
N ILE A 115 -2.06 3.79 -3.77
CA ILE A 115 -1.76 3.04 -2.53
C ILE A 115 -1.30 3.92 -1.37
N ILE A 116 -1.03 5.20 -1.61
CA ILE A 116 -0.67 6.19 -0.59
C ILE A 116 -1.93 6.99 -0.25
N LEU A 117 -2.43 6.85 0.95
CA LEU A 117 -3.75 7.33 1.38
C LEU A 117 -3.62 8.40 2.45
N ASN A 118 -4.34 9.51 2.31
CA ASN A 118 -4.39 10.61 3.27
C ASN A 118 -5.45 10.32 4.34
N LYS A 119 -5.07 9.56 5.36
CA LYS A 119 -5.99 9.17 6.44
C LYS A 119 -6.42 10.36 7.29
N LYS A 120 -5.53 11.32 7.54
CA LYS A 120 -5.81 12.48 8.38
C LYS A 120 -6.99 13.31 7.86
N LYS A 121 -6.97 13.62 6.58
CA LYS A 121 -8.02 14.44 5.96
C LYS A 121 -9.23 13.62 5.51
N PHE A 122 -9.01 12.35 5.15
CA PHE A 122 -10.02 11.46 4.60
C PHE A 122 -10.10 10.12 5.37
N PRO A 123 -10.51 10.16 6.65
CA PRO A 123 -10.54 8.96 7.50
C PRO A 123 -11.59 7.92 7.04
N ASN A 124 -12.53 8.32 6.18
CA ASN A 124 -13.61 7.47 5.67
C ASN A 124 -13.24 6.69 4.40
N ILE A 125 -11.98 6.71 3.98
CA ILE A 125 -11.51 5.88 2.87
C ILE A 125 -11.81 4.40 3.19
N LYS A 126 -12.36 3.71 2.19
CA LYS A 126 -12.64 2.27 2.24
C LYS A 126 -11.75 1.52 1.27
N LEU A 127 -11.17 0.43 1.76
CA LEU A 127 -10.35 -0.47 0.98
C LEU A 127 -11.14 -1.73 0.64
N ASN A 128 -11.14 -2.09 -0.64
CA ASN A 128 -11.85 -3.25 -1.13
C ASN A 128 -10.81 -4.27 -1.64
N GLY A 129 -11.04 -5.55 -1.40
CA GLY A 129 -10.30 -6.62 -2.07
C GLY A 129 -10.77 -6.72 -3.52
N GLY A 130 -9.86 -6.95 -4.44
CA GLY A 130 -10.21 -7.03 -5.86
C GLY A 130 -8.99 -7.26 -6.76
N GLY A 131 -8.23 -8.30 -6.48
CA GLY A 131 -7.03 -8.65 -7.26
C GLY A 131 -5.93 -7.61 -7.11
N ASP A 132 -5.07 -7.49 -8.11
CA ASP A 132 -3.94 -6.54 -8.15
C ASP A 132 -4.38 -5.08 -8.00
N TYR A 133 -5.66 -4.80 -8.19
CA TYR A 133 -6.27 -3.48 -8.10
C TYR A 133 -7.13 -3.35 -6.84
N CYS A 134 -6.54 -3.51 -5.67
CA CYS A 134 -7.24 -3.16 -4.44
C CYS A 134 -7.55 -1.67 -4.43
N LEU A 135 -8.77 -1.37 -4.84
CA LEU A 135 -9.20 -0.01 -5.10
C LEU A 135 -9.71 0.62 -3.83
N ALA A 136 -9.16 1.78 -3.52
CA ALA A 136 -9.69 2.63 -2.47
C ALA A 136 -10.92 3.40 -2.98
N THR A 137 -11.92 3.56 -2.13
CA THR A 137 -13.10 4.39 -2.40
C THR A 137 -13.26 5.45 -1.32
N LEU A 138 -13.79 6.60 -1.71
CA LEU A 138 -14.18 7.68 -0.81
C LEU A 138 -15.63 8.07 -1.11
N ASN A 139 -16.50 8.00 -0.09
CA ASN A 139 -17.93 8.28 -0.22
C ASN A 139 -18.61 7.48 -1.36
N GLY A 140 -18.21 6.22 -1.54
CA GLY A 140 -18.73 5.34 -2.60
C GLY A 140 -18.12 5.54 -3.99
N SER A 141 -17.30 6.57 -4.20
CA SER A 141 -16.61 6.83 -5.46
C SER A 141 -15.19 6.28 -5.45
N LEU A 142 -14.77 5.71 -6.58
CA LEU A 142 -13.45 5.14 -6.75
C LEU A 142 -12.37 6.24 -6.79
N ILE A 143 -11.29 6.05 -6.03
CA ILE A 143 -10.10 6.88 -6.13
C ILE A 143 -9.24 6.33 -7.27
N THR A 144 -9.08 7.10 -8.33
CA THR A 144 -8.35 6.68 -9.53
C THR A 144 -7.04 7.46 -9.71
N PRO A 145 -6.04 6.89 -10.39
CA PRO A 145 -4.79 7.60 -10.67
C PRO A 145 -4.95 8.93 -11.44
N ASN A 146 -6.05 9.08 -12.17
CA ASN A 146 -6.33 10.30 -12.94
C ASN A 146 -6.96 11.42 -12.08
N SER A 147 -7.43 11.09 -10.89
CA SER A 147 -8.07 12.04 -9.96
C SER A 147 -7.16 12.53 -8.85
N VAL A 148 -5.91 12.09 -8.82
CA VAL A 148 -4.95 12.37 -7.74
C VAL A 148 -3.56 12.69 -8.32
N PRO A 149 -2.68 13.39 -7.56
CA PRO A 149 -1.30 13.67 -7.99
C PRO A 149 -0.45 12.41 -8.09
N ASN A 150 0.69 12.57 -8.79
CA ASN A 150 1.73 11.54 -8.98
C ASN A 150 2.91 11.77 -8.07
#